data_94d93f49dd688180f60683af732133c1
#
_entry.id   94d93f49dd688180f60683af732133c1
#
_cell.length_a   1.000
_cell.length_b   1.000
_cell.length_c   1.000
_cell.angle_alpha   90.00
_cell.angle_beta   90.00
_cell.angle_gamma   90.00
#
_symmetry.space_group_name_H-M   'P 1'
#
loop_
_entity.id
_entity.type
_entity.pdbx_description
1 polymer ?
#
loop_
_entity_poly.entity_id
_entity_poly.type
_entity_poly.pdbx_seq_one_letter_code
_entity_poly.pdbx_strand_id
1 'polypeptide(L)'
;MEQLHFITKLLDIKDPNIKILDIINMDTHKEIIAKLDYEAPSCPDCGSLMKKYDFQKPSKIPYLETTGMPSRILLRKRRFKCYHCSKMMVAETPLVKKNHQIPRIINQKIAQKLIEKISMTDIAHQLSISTSTVIRKLNDFHFECNFRNLPEIMSWDVETVRGVTVSIGRLEMSFIAQDFDNLNIITVLEGRTQAVIRNHFLRYDRAVRCQVKIITMDMFSPYYDLAKQLFPCAKIVLDRFHIIQHLSRAMSRFRVQIMNQFERKSHEYKAIKRYWKLIKQDSRKLSDKRFYRPTFRMHLTNKEILDKILSYSEDLKHHYQIYQLLLFHFQNKDPEKFFGLIEDNLKQVHPIFQTVFKTFLKNKEKIVNALQLHYSNAKLEATNNLIKLIKRNAFGFRNFENFKKRIFIAXXDSSAITVQK
;
A
#
# COMPACT_ATOMS: atom_id res chain seq x y z
N MET A 1 -44.30 26.08 -7.81
CA MET A 1 -44.24 24.64 -7.45
C MET A 1 -43.39 23.80 -8.42
N GLU A 2 -43.40 24.10 -9.69
CA GLU A 2 -42.59 23.34 -10.70
C GLU A 2 -41.07 23.36 -10.42
N GLN A 3 -40.52 24.51 -10.01
CA GLN A 3 -39.08 24.65 -9.75
C GLN A 3 -38.62 23.73 -8.60
N LEU A 4 -39.42 23.60 -7.55
CA LEU A 4 -39.08 22.74 -6.40
C LEU A 4 -39.16 21.25 -6.74
N HIS A 5 -40.03 20.88 -7.69
CA HIS A 5 -40.09 19.50 -8.19
C HIS A 5 -38.86 19.18 -9.03
N PHE A 6 -38.34 20.13 -9.79
CA PHE A 6 -37.10 19.97 -10.57
C PHE A 6 -35.90 19.71 -9.62
N ILE A 7 -35.87 20.37 -8.44
CA ILE A 7 -34.79 20.18 -7.47
C ILE A 7 -34.78 18.72 -6.92
N THR A 8 -35.93 18.11 -6.66
CA THR A 8 -35.95 16.70 -6.19
C THR A 8 -35.35 15.75 -7.24
N LYS A 9 -35.61 16.01 -8.52
CA LYS A 9 -35.02 15.23 -9.61
C LYS A 9 -33.50 15.45 -9.70
N LEU A 10 -33.06 16.70 -9.60
CA LEU A 10 -31.63 17.06 -9.63
C LEU A 10 -30.87 16.39 -8.46
N LEU A 11 -31.47 16.29 -7.32
CA LEU A 11 -30.90 15.66 -6.13
C LEU A 11 -31.08 14.13 -6.12
N ASP A 12 -31.70 13.54 -7.15
CA ASP A 12 -32.04 12.11 -7.22
C ASP A 12 -32.85 11.61 -6.00
N ILE A 13 -33.75 12.47 -5.51
CA ILE A 13 -34.67 12.11 -4.43
C ILE A 13 -35.93 11.52 -5.09
N LYS A 14 -36.07 10.18 -5.00
CA LYS A 14 -37.09 9.41 -5.73
C LYS A 14 -38.43 9.34 -4.99
N ASP A 15 -38.48 9.75 -3.72
CA ASP A 15 -39.73 9.67 -2.92
C ASP A 15 -40.61 10.88 -3.26
N PRO A 16 -41.79 10.66 -3.90
CA PRO A 16 -42.67 11.78 -4.28
C PRO A 16 -43.30 12.47 -3.05
N ASN A 17 -43.28 11.83 -1.88
CA ASN A 17 -43.84 12.38 -0.64
C ASN A 17 -42.87 13.35 0.06
N ILE A 18 -41.64 13.45 -0.41
CA ILE A 18 -40.68 14.43 0.10
C ILE A 18 -40.83 15.75 -0.68
N LYS A 19 -41.16 16.80 0.03
CA LYS A 19 -41.30 18.16 -0.53
C LYS A 19 -40.18 19.03 0.03
N ILE A 20 -39.36 19.60 -0.86
CA ILE A 20 -38.34 20.58 -0.49
C ILE A 20 -39.05 21.91 -0.23
N LEU A 21 -38.75 22.53 0.88
CA LEU A 21 -39.37 23.80 1.29
C LEU A 21 -38.44 24.98 1.05
N ASP A 22 -37.11 24.76 1.28
CA ASP A 22 -36.10 25.83 1.15
C ASP A 22 -34.70 25.24 1.05
N ILE A 23 -33.75 26.02 0.56
CA ILE A 23 -32.32 25.70 0.55
C ILE A 23 -31.58 26.89 1.14
N ILE A 24 -30.93 26.69 2.28
CA ILE A 24 -30.21 27.72 3.01
C ILE A 24 -28.71 27.49 2.81
N ASN A 25 -28.02 28.49 2.31
CA ASN A 25 -26.56 28.51 2.22
C ASN A 25 -25.98 28.96 3.56
N MET A 26 -25.27 28.06 4.21
CA MET A 26 -24.47 28.37 5.40
C MET A 26 -23.02 28.58 4.95
N ASP A 27 -22.17 29.15 5.80
CA ASP A 27 -20.78 29.43 5.46
C ASP A 27 -19.97 28.15 5.14
N THR A 28 -20.34 27.03 5.75
CA THR A 28 -19.57 25.77 5.67
C THR A 28 -20.31 24.65 4.94
N HIS A 29 -21.62 24.80 4.71
CA HIS A 29 -22.44 23.73 4.14
C HIS A 29 -23.80 24.28 3.69
N LYS A 30 -24.56 23.46 2.95
CA LYS A 30 -25.95 23.77 2.56
C LYS A 30 -26.94 22.95 3.36
N GLU A 31 -28.01 23.58 3.78
CA GLU A 31 -29.14 22.91 4.45
C GLU A 31 -30.35 22.92 3.51
N ILE A 32 -30.82 21.71 3.17
CA ILE A 32 -32.01 21.50 2.35
C ILE A 32 -33.17 21.20 3.31
N ILE A 33 -34.08 22.16 3.47
CA ILE A 33 -35.20 22.03 4.36
C ILE A 33 -36.32 21.26 3.63
N ALA A 34 -36.76 20.14 4.20
CA ALA A 34 -37.73 19.27 3.55
C ALA A 34 -38.71 18.68 4.54
N LYS A 35 -39.90 18.32 4.03
CA LYS A 35 -40.93 17.60 4.82
C LYS A 35 -41.34 16.33 4.08
N LEU A 36 -41.62 15.30 4.85
CA LEU A 36 -42.17 14.03 4.39
C LEU A 36 -43.60 13.93 4.89
N ASP A 37 -44.57 13.92 3.99
CA ASP A 37 -45.99 13.92 4.33
C ASP A 37 -46.77 13.14 3.25
N TYR A 38 -47.58 12.20 3.72
CA TYR A 38 -48.47 11.39 2.85
C TYR A 38 -49.73 11.07 3.62
N GLU A 39 -50.71 10.43 2.97
CA GLU A 39 -51.97 10.06 3.60
C GLU A 39 -51.78 9.08 4.76
N ALA A 40 -52.56 9.23 5.78
CA ALA A 40 -52.41 8.43 6.99
C ALA A 40 -52.67 6.94 6.70
N PRO A 41 -51.74 6.06 7.13
CA PRO A 41 -51.92 4.61 6.90
C PRO A 41 -52.86 3.99 7.92
N SER A 42 -53.24 2.72 7.71
CA SER A 42 -53.93 1.92 8.71
C SER A 42 -53.00 1.57 9.86
N CYS A 43 -53.54 1.52 11.07
CA CYS A 43 -52.76 1.17 12.26
C CYS A 43 -52.32 -0.31 12.18
N PRO A 44 -51.04 -0.63 12.37
CA PRO A 44 -50.58 -2.02 12.30
C PRO A 44 -51.08 -2.89 13.46
N ASP A 45 -51.49 -2.28 14.56
CA ASP A 45 -51.91 -3.02 15.78
C ASP A 45 -53.44 -3.33 15.77
N CYS A 46 -54.25 -2.42 15.24
CA CYS A 46 -55.74 -2.58 15.34
C CYS A 46 -56.47 -2.39 14.01
N GLY A 47 -55.77 -2.10 12.91
CA GLY A 47 -56.35 -1.93 11.58
C GLY A 47 -57.08 -0.60 11.36
N SER A 48 -57.38 0.18 12.38
CA SER A 48 -58.12 1.45 12.26
C SER A 48 -57.29 2.48 11.47
N LEU A 49 -57.97 3.34 10.68
CA LEU A 49 -57.32 4.41 9.97
C LEU A 49 -56.69 5.43 10.94
N MET A 50 -55.41 5.69 10.82
CA MET A 50 -54.73 6.66 11.65
C MET A 50 -55.04 8.08 11.16
N LYS A 51 -54.73 9.08 12.00
CA LYS A 51 -54.88 10.49 11.62
C LYS A 51 -53.52 11.18 11.63
N LYS A 52 -53.35 12.18 10.77
CA LYS A 52 -52.14 13.04 10.76
C LYS A 52 -52.13 13.80 12.12
N TYR A 53 -50.96 13.73 12.77
CA TYR A 53 -50.80 14.36 14.09
C TYR A 53 -49.90 15.60 13.94
N ASP A 54 -48.62 15.49 14.20
CA ASP A 54 -47.68 16.63 14.09
C ASP A 54 -46.47 16.22 13.26
N PHE A 55 -45.42 17.04 13.25
CA PHE A 55 -44.14 16.74 12.62
C PHE A 55 -43.07 16.47 13.68
N GLN A 56 -42.31 15.45 13.49
CA GLN A 56 -41.10 15.16 14.26
C GLN A 56 -40.08 16.30 14.09
N LYS A 57 -39.20 16.51 15.08
CA LYS A 57 -38.04 17.38 14.94
C LYS A 57 -37.24 16.98 13.69
N PRO A 58 -36.62 17.93 12.95
CA PRO A 58 -35.92 17.62 11.71
C PRO A 58 -34.82 16.60 11.95
N SER A 59 -34.83 15.52 11.18
CA SER A 59 -33.71 14.55 11.10
C SER A 59 -32.64 15.12 10.20
N LYS A 60 -31.41 15.17 10.70
CA LYS A 60 -30.25 15.63 9.93
C LYS A 60 -29.72 14.47 9.09
N ILE A 61 -29.95 14.50 7.78
CA ILE A 61 -29.55 13.44 6.84
C ILE A 61 -28.40 13.97 5.98
N PRO A 62 -27.18 13.43 6.08
CA PRO A 62 -26.07 13.84 5.21
C PRO A 62 -26.42 13.52 3.76
N TYR A 63 -25.98 14.39 2.85
CA TYR A 63 -26.25 14.22 1.42
C TYR A 63 -25.01 14.55 0.60
N LEU A 64 -25.06 14.26 -0.70
CA LEU A 64 -23.94 14.56 -1.60
C LEU A 64 -23.73 16.07 -1.71
N GLU A 65 -22.50 16.49 -1.93
CA GLU A 65 -22.19 17.90 -2.08
C GLU A 65 -22.95 18.52 -3.25
N THR A 66 -23.32 19.76 -3.09
CA THR A 66 -24.07 20.51 -4.10
C THR A 66 -23.30 21.82 -4.38
N THR A 67 -22.91 22.01 -5.62
CA THR A 67 -22.08 23.17 -6.05
C THR A 67 -20.79 23.32 -5.23
N GLY A 68 -20.10 22.18 -4.96
CA GLY A 68 -18.83 22.19 -4.23
C GLY A 68 -18.95 22.37 -2.72
N MET A 69 -20.19 22.36 -2.17
CA MET A 69 -20.42 22.53 -0.72
C MET A 69 -21.05 21.26 -0.14
N PRO A 70 -20.55 20.77 1.00
CA PRO A 70 -21.23 19.68 1.71
C PRO A 70 -22.71 20.01 1.94
N SER A 71 -23.58 19.02 1.80
CA SER A 71 -25.02 19.27 1.93
C SER A 71 -25.65 18.30 2.92
N ARG A 72 -26.70 18.73 3.58
CA ARG A 72 -27.52 17.88 4.45
C ARG A 72 -29.00 18.23 4.31
N ILE A 73 -29.84 17.21 4.41
CA ILE A 73 -31.29 17.37 4.34
C ILE A 73 -31.82 17.43 5.78
N LEU A 74 -32.55 18.50 6.12
CA LEU A 74 -33.28 18.63 7.38
C LEU A 74 -34.70 18.16 7.12
N LEU A 75 -34.94 16.86 7.35
CA LEU A 75 -36.21 16.22 6.99
C LEU A 75 -37.17 16.15 8.18
N ARG A 76 -38.26 16.92 8.11
CA ARG A 76 -39.38 16.84 9.09
C ARG A 76 -40.33 15.74 8.61
N LYS A 77 -40.45 14.68 9.40
CA LYS A 77 -41.30 13.53 9.09
C LYS A 77 -42.65 13.69 9.80
N ARG A 78 -43.74 13.42 9.08
CA ARG A 78 -45.12 13.42 9.66
C ARG A 78 -45.20 12.31 10.69
N ARG A 79 -45.89 12.60 11.84
CA ARG A 79 -46.31 11.56 12.79
C ARG A 79 -47.81 11.31 12.59
N PHE A 80 -48.19 10.06 12.77
CA PHE A 80 -49.59 9.60 12.71
C PHE A 80 -49.98 9.03 14.04
N LYS A 81 -51.21 9.27 14.46
CA LYS A 81 -51.75 8.77 15.72
C LYS A 81 -53.02 7.96 15.45
N CYS A 82 -53.09 6.78 16.05
CA CYS A 82 -54.30 5.98 16.10
C CYS A 82 -55.09 6.41 17.34
N TYR A 83 -56.31 6.86 17.13
CA TYR A 83 -57.15 7.28 18.23
C TYR A 83 -57.95 6.11 18.87
N HIS A 84 -57.87 4.91 18.25
CA HIS A 84 -58.47 3.69 18.79
C HIS A 84 -57.57 3.02 19.83
N CYS A 85 -56.28 2.80 19.49
CA CYS A 85 -55.32 2.11 20.38
C CYS A 85 -54.14 2.99 20.85
N SER A 86 -54.16 4.28 20.54
CA SER A 86 -53.16 5.28 20.90
C SER A 86 -51.76 5.05 20.27
N LYS A 87 -51.63 4.11 19.34
CA LYS A 87 -50.36 3.85 18.64
C LYS A 87 -49.90 5.10 17.90
N MET A 88 -48.59 5.38 18.01
CA MET A 88 -47.93 6.44 17.25
C MET A 88 -47.00 5.84 16.18
N MET A 89 -47.01 6.41 14.98
CA MET A 89 -46.12 6.05 13.89
C MET A 89 -45.47 7.30 13.31
N VAL A 90 -44.28 7.13 12.73
CA VAL A 90 -43.57 8.19 12.01
C VAL A 90 -43.52 7.81 10.53
N ALA A 91 -43.73 8.76 9.65
CA ALA A 91 -43.67 8.55 8.22
C ALA A 91 -42.31 7.95 7.82
N GLU A 92 -42.33 6.94 6.97
CA GLU A 92 -41.15 6.22 6.48
C GLU A 92 -40.89 6.61 5.03
N THR A 93 -39.64 6.55 4.61
CA THR A 93 -39.20 6.94 3.28
C THR A 93 -38.11 5.98 2.80
N PRO A 94 -38.05 5.63 1.51
CA PRO A 94 -36.94 4.85 0.98
C PRO A 94 -35.60 5.61 0.94
N LEU A 95 -35.60 6.92 1.21
CA LEU A 95 -34.36 7.73 1.26
C LEU A 95 -33.39 7.20 2.30
N VAL A 96 -33.90 6.81 3.48
CA VAL A 96 -33.11 6.22 4.58
C VAL A 96 -33.88 5.04 5.18
N LYS A 97 -33.15 3.98 5.54
CA LYS A 97 -33.75 2.84 6.26
C LYS A 97 -34.36 3.31 7.61
N LYS A 98 -35.38 2.58 8.10
CA LYS A 98 -35.98 2.83 9.39
C LYS A 98 -34.89 2.90 10.48
N ASN A 99 -34.97 3.89 11.34
CA ASN A 99 -34.02 4.15 12.42
C ASN A 99 -32.60 4.44 11.99
N HIS A 100 -32.39 4.78 10.69
CA HIS A 100 -31.08 5.18 10.17
C HIS A 100 -31.14 6.62 9.69
N GLN A 101 -29.93 7.25 9.60
CA GLN A 101 -29.79 8.61 9.08
C GLN A 101 -28.90 8.68 7.83
N ILE A 102 -28.20 7.57 7.49
CA ILE A 102 -27.25 7.56 6.37
C ILE A 102 -27.96 7.00 5.12
N PRO A 103 -28.18 7.81 4.08
CA PRO A 103 -28.81 7.35 2.84
C PRO A 103 -27.96 6.33 2.10
N ARG A 104 -28.60 5.54 1.23
CA ARG A 104 -27.91 4.58 0.36
C ARG A 104 -26.85 5.27 -0.49
N ILE A 105 -27.14 6.45 -1.04
CA ILE A 105 -26.22 7.20 -1.90
C ILE A 105 -24.92 7.57 -1.16
N ILE A 106 -25.00 7.93 0.12
CA ILE A 106 -23.82 8.22 0.95
C ILE A 106 -23.04 6.91 1.19
N ASN A 107 -23.71 5.79 1.46
CA ASN A 107 -23.04 4.49 1.61
C ASN A 107 -22.28 4.10 0.34
N GLN A 108 -22.89 4.33 -0.83
CA GLN A 108 -22.23 4.10 -2.12
C GLN A 108 -21.01 5.03 -2.30
N LYS A 109 -21.15 6.30 -1.93
CA LYS A 109 -20.05 7.26 -2.04
C LYS A 109 -18.89 6.93 -1.07
N ILE A 110 -19.19 6.44 0.13
CA ILE A 110 -18.15 5.93 1.05
C ILE A 110 -17.38 4.79 0.38
N ALA A 111 -18.09 3.82 -0.22
CA ALA A 111 -17.47 2.68 -0.89
C ALA A 111 -16.53 3.14 -2.03
N GLN A 112 -16.98 4.08 -2.86
CA GLN A 112 -16.16 4.67 -3.92
C GLN A 112 -14.89 5.35 -3.34
N LYS A 113 -15.07 6.17 -2.30
CA LYS A 113 -13.95 6.89 -1.68
C LYS A 113 -12.98 5.99 -0.93
N LEU A 114 -13.41 4.81 -0.48
CA LEU A 114 -12.49 3.83 0.14
C LEU A 114 -11.48 3.26 -0.87
N ILE A 115 -11.75 3.36 -2.18
CA ILE A 115 -10.77 2.99 -3.21
C ILE A 115 -9.71 4.10 -3.36
N GLU A 116 -10.07 5.35 -3.10
CA GLU A 116 -9.16 6.50 -3.17
C GLU A 116 -8.10 6.43 -2.06
N LYS A 117 -6.95 7.06 -2.29
CA LYS A 117 -5.80 7.01 -1.38
C LYS A 117 -5.85 8.12 -0.31
N ILE A 118 -7.05 8.30 0.29
CA ILE A 118 -7.29 9.32 1.31
C ILE A 118 -7.63 8.68 2.65
N SER A 119 -7.54 9.43 3.74
CA SER A 119 -7.81 8.89 5.08
C SER A 119 -9.31 8.70 5.32
N MET A 120 -9.65 7.81 6.26
CA MET A 120 -11.06 7.64 6.69
C MET A 120 -11.62 8.92 7.33
N THR A 121 -10.76 9.72 7.95
CA THR A 121 -11.14 11.02 8.52
C THR A 121 -11.48 12.03 7.41
N ASP A 122 -10.69 12.05 6.34
CA ASP A 122 -10.97 12.93 5.18
C ASP A 122 -12.28 12.53 4.50
N ILE A 123 -12.53 11.22 4.33
CA ILE A 123 -13.80 10.72 3.78
C ILE A 123 -14.96 11.21 4.66
N ALA A 124 -14.82 11.07 5.98
CA ALA A 124 -15.84 11.48 6.94
C ALA A 124 -16.10 12.99 6.84
N HIS A 125 -15.05 13.80 6.75
CA HIS A 125 -15.14 15.25 6.63
C HIS A 125 -15.85 15.65 5.32
N GLN A 126 -15.41 15.09 4.18
CA GLN A 126 -16.00 15.39 2.87
C GLN A 126 -17.49 15.06 2.78
N LEU A 127 -17.93 14.02 3.50
CA LEU A 127 -19.33 13.56 3.46
C LEU A 127 -20.14 14.05 4.66
N SER A 128 -19.57 14.89 5.53
CA SER A 128 -20.20 15.44 6.75
C SER A 128 -20.79 14.34 7.64
N ILE A 129 -20.01 13.26 7.84
CA ILE A 129 -20.37 12.10 8.68
C ILE A 129 -19.26 11.84 9.71
N SER A 130 -19.49 10.93 10.64
CA SER A 130 -18.46 10.53 11.60
C SER A 130 -17.48 9.52 10.99
N THR A 131 -16.23 9.55 11.42
CA THR A 131 -15.21 8.54 11.05
C THR A 131 -15.68 7.14 11.43
N SER A 132 -16.40 6.98 12.54
CA SER A 132 -16.98 5.69 12.95
C SER A 132 -17.98 5.15 11.92
N THR A 133 -18.71 6.03 11.23
CA THR A 133 -19.63 5.62 10.14
C THR A 133 -18.82 5.07 8.95
N VAL A 134 -17.71 5.72 8.60
CA VAL A 134 -16.81 5.23 7.52
C VAL A 134 -16.21 3.88 7.90
N ILE A 135 -15.74 3.72 9.15
CA ILE A 135 -15.17 2.45 9.66
C ILE A 135 -16.23 1.35 9.64
N ARG A 136 -17.46 1.66 10.07
CA ARG A 136 -18.56 0.69 10.04
C ARG A 136 -18.82 0.23 8.60
N LYS A 137 -18.78 1.16 7.63
CA LYS A 137 -18.94 0.83 6.21
C LYS A 137 -17.75 0.02 5.67
N LEU A 138 -16.52 0.33 6.11
CA LEU A 138 -15.33 -0.49 5.80
C LEU A 138 -15.52 -1.93 6.31
N ASN A 139 -16.19 -2.12 7.43
CA ASN A 139 -16.42 -3.45 8.00
C ASN A 139 -17.47 -4.27 7.23
N ASP A 140 -18.27 -3.65 6.35
CA ASP A 140 -19.17 -4.37 5.45
C ASP A 140 -18.38 -5.12 4.33
N PHE A 141 -17.12 -4.75 4.10
CA PHE A 141 -16.27 -5.45 3.14
C PHE A 141 -15.65 -6.68 3.80
N HIS A 142 -15.82 -7.83 3.18
CA HIS A 142 -15.27 -9.10 3.65
C HIS A 142 -14.34 -9.66 2.58
N PHE A 143 -13.15 -10.02 2.98
CA PHE A 143 -12.13 -10.62 2.12
C PHE A 143 -11.81 -12.00 2.68
N GLU A 144 -12.27 -13.03 2.00
CA GLU A 144 -11.99 -14.41 2.37
C GLU A 144 -10.80 -14.93 1.56
N CYS A 145 -9.86 -15.58 2.26
CA CYS A 145 -8.76 -16.26 1.59
C CYS A 145 -9.31 -17.53 0.92
N ASN A 146 -9.07 -17.67 -0.36
CA ASN A 146 -9.39 -18.90 -1.08
C ASN A 146 -8.25 -19.91 -0.86
N PHE A 147 -8.45 -20.82 0.08
CA PHE A 147 -7.43 -21.84 0.39
C PHE A 147 -7.39 -23.02 -0.61
N ARG A 148 -8.19 -22.96 -1.68
CA ARG A 148 -8.25 -24.00 -2.72
C ARG A 148 -7.30 -23.75 -3.89
N ASN A 149 -6.72 -22.54 -3.98
CA ASN A 149 -5.88 -22.16 -5.11
C ASN A 149 -4.75 -21.23 -4.70
N LEU A 150 -3.60 -21.41 -5.38
CA LEU A 150 -2.45 -20.50 -5.29
C LEU A 150 -1.90 -20.29 -6.72
N PRO A 151 -1.35 -19.13 -7.02
CA PRO A 151 -0.72 -18.92 -8.33
C PRO A 151 0.58 -19.73 -8.45
N GLU A 152 0.99 -20.01 -9.68
CA GLU A 152 2.25 -20.70 -9.95
C GLU A 152 3.47 -19.86 -9.53
N ILE A 153 3.34 -18.54 -9.55
CA ILE A 153 4.43 -17.62 -9.25
C ILE A 153 3.96 -16.62 -8.18
N MET A 154 4.67 -16.60 -7.05
CA MET A 154 4.38 -15.69 -5.94
C MET A 154 5.56 -14.76 -5.68
N SER A 155 5.25 -13.56 -5.22
CA SER A 155 6.22 -12.61 -4.68
C SER A 155 6.01 -12.47 -3.17
N TRP A 156 7.09 -12.56 -2.40
CA TRP A 156 7.08 -12.42 -0.93
C TRP A 156 7.90 -11.21 -0.51
N ASP A 157 7.37 -10.42 0.42
CA ASP A 157 8.10 -9.29 1.00
C ASP A 157 7.62 -9.00 2.42
N VAL A 158 8.38 -8.16 3.08
CA VAL A 158 8.08 -7.69 4.45
C VAL A 158 8.05 -6.17 4.46
N GLU A 159 6.89 -5.63 4.73
CA GLU A 159 6.71 -4.17 4.80
C GLU A 159 6.68 -3.70 6.26
N THR A 160 7.36 -2.61 6.53
CA THR A 160 7.37 -1.97 7.84
C THR A 160 6.05 -1.23 8.07
N VAL A 161 5.27 -1.70 9.02
CA VAL A 161 4.04 -1.03 9.47
C VAL A 161 4.38 -0.18 10.70
N ARG A 162 4.66 1.11 10.50
CA ARG A 162 4.82 2.06 11.62
C ARG A 162 3.45 2.56 12.06
N GLY A 163 3.20 2.58 13.35
CA GLY A 163 2.11 3.35 13.92
C GLY A 163 0.85 2.61 14.32
N VAL A 164 0.94 1.33 14.68
CA VAL A 164 -0.23 0.61 15.19
C VAL A 164 -0.30 0.65 16.73
N THR A 165 0.74 1.00 17.44
CA THR A 165 0.62 1.26 18.89
C THR A 165 1.70 2.22 19.38
N VAL A 166 1.26 3.27 20.04
CA VAL A 166 2.09 4.30 20.66
C VAL A 166 2.76 3.78 21.96
N SER A 167 2.41 2.59 22.42
CA SER A 167 2.76 2.16 23.76
C SER A 167 4.13 1.48 23.92
N ILE A 168 4.74 0.96 22.85
CA ILE A 168 6.07 0.30 23.00
C ILE A 168 6.82 0.39 21.65
N GLY A 169 7.65 1.35 21.45
CA GLY A 169 8.56 1.64 20.33
C GLY A 169 8.99 0.52 19.36
N ARG A 170 8.17 -0.47 19.11
CA ARG A 170 8.44 -1.54 18.16
C ARG A 170 7.79 -1.26 16.80
N LEU A 171 8.62 -1.28 15.77
CA LEU A 171 8.17 -1.26 14.39
C LEU A 171 7.49 -2.60 14.09
N GLU A 172 6.17 -2.60 13.97
CA GLU A 172 5.46 -3.78 13.50
C GLU A 172 5.66 -3.92 12.00
N MET A 173 6.09 -5.09 11.59
CA MET A 173 6.30 -5.42 10.19
C MET A 173 5.25 -6.44 9.76
N SER A 174 4.69 -6.25 8.57
CA SER A 174 3.70 -7.16 7.99
C SER A 174 4.34 -7.96 6.86
N PHE A 175 4.00 -9.24 6.80
CA PHE A 175 4.37 -10.09 5.67
C PHE A 175 3.31 -9.95 4.58
N ILE A 176 3.76 -9.84 3.33
CA ILE A 176 2.89 -9.69 2.16
C ILE A 176 3.26 -10.76 1.13
N ALA A 177 2.24 -11.45 0.62
CA ALA A 177 2.38 -12.34 -0.53
C ALA A 177 1.44 -11.88 -1.65
N GLN A 178 1.97 -11.85 -2.87
CA GLN A 178 1.26 -11.35 -4.06
C GLN A 178 1.43 -12.34 -5.21
N ASP A 179 0.38 -12.50 -6.01
CA ASP A 179 0.41 -13.17 -7.31
C ASP A 179 1.29 -12.32 -8.24
N PHE A 180 2.34 -12.92 -8.78
CA PHE A 180 3.31 -12.22 -9.63
C PHE A 180 2.70 -11.73 -10.95
N ASP A 181 1.81 -12.52 -11.54
CA ASP A 181 1.25 -12.23 -12.88
C ASP A 181 0.06 -11.28 -12.81
N ASN A 182 -0.89 -11.57 -11.93
CA ASN A 182 -2.15 -10.81 -11.83
C ASN A 182 -2.07 -9.64 -10.84
N LEU A 183 -0.99 -9.55 -10.04
CA LEU A 183 -0.77 -8.51 -9.03
C LEU A 183 -1.76 -8.55 -7.86
N ASN A 184 -2.60 -9.58 -7.77
CA ASN A 184 -3.56 -9.74 -6.68
C ASN A 184 -2.83 -10.08 -5.38
N ILE A 185 -3.22 -9.44 -4.29
CA ILE A 185 -2.68 -9.77 -2.97
C ILE A 185 -3.26 -11.09 -2.49
N ILE A 186 -2.39 -12.06 -2.25
CA ILE A 186 -2.75 -13.38 -1.70
C ILE A 186 -3.05 -13.22 -0.22
N THR A 187 -2.16 -12.55 0.49
CA THR A 187 -2.34 -12.32 1.94
C THR A 187 -1.51 -11.16 2.45
N VAL A 188 -2.02 -10.53 3.50
CA VAL A 188 -1.28 -9.57 4.34
C VAL A 188 -1.41 -10.10 5.77
N LEU A 189 -0.28 -10.40 6.41
CA LEU A 189 -0.26 -11.00 7.76
C LEU A 189 0.30 -10.00 8.77
N GLU A 190 -0.32 -9.95 9.94
CA GLU A 190 0.19 -9.17 11.07
C GLU A 190 1.41 -9.88 11.63
N GLY A 191 2.58 -9.24 11.50
CA GLY A 191 3.85 -9.82 11.88
C GLY A 191 4.57 -10.51 10.71
N ARG A 192 5.84 -10.84 10.96
CA ARG A 192 6.73 -11.44 9.96
C ARG A 192 7.46 -12.68 10.46
N THR A 193 7.02 -13.24 11.58
CA THR A 193 7.69 -14.41 12.12
C THR A 193 7.40 -15.64 11.25
N GLN A 194 8.35 -16.58 11.23
CA GLN A 194 8.19 -17.83 10.50
C GLN A 194 6.92 -18.56 10.92
N ALA A 195 6.57 -18.51 12.22
CA ALA A 195 5.38 -19.16 12.76
C ALA A 195 4.09 -18.59 12.14
N VAL A 196 3.98 -17.25 12.05
CA VAL A 196 2.80 -16.59 11.46
C VAL A 196 2.64 -17.00 9.99
N ILE A 197 3.75 -16.95 9.22
CA ILE A 197 3.74 -17.30 7.79
C ILE A 197 3.41 -18.79 7.62
N ARG A 198 4.05 -19.67 8.42
CA ARG A 198 3.83 -21.13 8.38
C ARG A 198 2.37 -21.45 8.66
N ASN A 199 1.81 -20.91 9.75
CA ASN A 199 0.42 -21.19 10.14
C ASN A 199 -0.58 -20.75 9.06
N HIS A 200 -0.31 -19.66 8.37
CA HIS A 200 -1.17 -19.20 7.28
C HIS A 200 -1.12 -20.18 6.10
N PHE A 201 0.10 -20.51 5.59
CA PHE A 201 0.22 -21.33 4.39
C PHE A 201 -0.06 -22.81 4.61
N LEU A 202 0.06 -23.32 5.83
CA LEU A 202 -0.34 -24.71 6.15
C LEU A 202 -1.86 -24.91 6.05
N ARG A 203 -2.66 -23.84 5.97
CA ARG A 203 -4.11 -23.95 5.72
C ARG A 203 -4.43 -24.37 4.28
N TYR A 204 -3.46 -24.21 3.36
CA TYR A 204 -3.55 -24.73 1.99
C TYR A 204 -3.11 -26.21 1.98
N ASP A 205 -3.86 -27.04 1.28
CA ASP A 205 -3.48 -28.44 1.08
C ASP A 205 -2.11 -28.54 0.41
N ARG A 206 -1.40 -29.63 0.68
CA ARG A 206 -0.06 -29.87 0.10
C ARG A 206 -0.11 -29.84 -1.43
N ALA A 207 -1.15 -30.43 -2.04
CA ALA A 207 -1.31 -30.43 -3.50
C ALA A 207 -1.37 -29.00 -4.06
N VAL A 208 -2.10 -28.09 -3.38
CA VAL A 208 -2.19 -26.68 -3.77
C VAL A 208 -0.84 -25.98 -3.61
N ARG A 209 -0.12 -26.27 -2.51
CA ARG A 209 1.21 -25.67 -2.29
C ARG A 209 2.25 -26.17 -3.29
N CYS A 210 2.10 -27.40 -3.79
CA CYS A 210 3.00 -27.95 -4.82
C CYS A 210 2.73 -27.37 -6.22
N GLN A 211 1.62 -26.67 -6.43
CA GLN A 211 1.37 -25.93 -7.69
C GLN A 211 2.27 -24.70 -7.85
N VAL A 212 2.78 -24.17 -6.73
CA VAL A 212 3.67 -23.02 -6.75
C VAL A 212 5.04 -23.45 -7.29
N LYS A 213 5.47 -22.85 -8.38
CA LYS A 213 6.72 -23.18 -9.10
C LYS A 213 7.85 -22.20 -8.79
N ILE A 214 7.51 -20.94 -8.49
CA ILE A 214 8.49 -19.88 -8.28
C ILE A 214 8.03 -18.97 -7.13
N ILE A 215 8.99 -18.63 -6.25
CA ILE A 215 8.79 -17.61 -5.22
C ILE A 215 9.91 -16.58 -5.37
N THR A 216 9.54 -15.33 -5.69
CA THR A 216 10.49 -14.22 -5.67
C THR A 216 10.51 -13.61 -4.28
N MET A 217 11.69 -13.24 -3.78
CA MET A 217 11.84 -12.65 -2.45
C MET A 217 13.14 -11.88 -2.30
N ASP A 218 13.21 -11.08 -1.27
CA ASP A 218 14.43 -10.39 -0.88
C ASP A 218 15.48 -11.36 -0.31
N MET A 219 16.72 -10.92 -0.25
CA MET A 219 17.83 -11.72 0.27
C MET A 219 17.76 -11.78 1.80
N PHE A 220 16.80 -12.58 2.32
CA PHE A 220 16.60 -12.78 3.76
C PHE A 220 16.57 -14.28 4.09
N SER A 221 17.69 -14.76 4.62
CA SER A 221 17.96 -16.19 4.85
C SER A 221 16.86 -16.94 5.61
N PRO A 222 16.25 -16.39 6.69
CA PRO A 222 15.22 -17.15 7.42
C PRO A 222 14.01 -17.56 6.60
N TYR A 223 13.75 -16.91 5.48
CA TYR A 223 12.60 -17.24 4.62
C TYR A 223 12.89 -18.32 3.59
N TYR A 224 14.17 -18.59 3.28
CA TYR A 224 14.53 -19.58 2.26
C TYR A 224 14.10 -20.99 2.70
N ASP A 225 14.47 -21.38 3.90
CA ASP A 225 14.15 -22.70 4.44
C ASP A 225 12.64 -22.84 4.67
N LEU A 226 12.01 -21.77 5.14
CA LEU A 226 10.55 -21.73 5.33
C LEU A 226 9.83 -21.92 3.99
N ALA A 227 10.25 -21.20 2.96
CA ALA A 227 9.64 -21.30 1.63
C ALA A 227 9.80 -22.71 1.04
N LYS A 228 10.99 -23.34 1.19
CA LYS A 228 11.23 -24.70 0.72
C LYS A 228 10.37 -25.73 1.47
N GLN A 229 10.18 -25.54 2.80
CA GLN A 229 9.32 -26.42 3.60
C GLN A 229 7.85 -26.31 3.20
N LEU A 230 7.38 -25.09 2.95
CA LEU A 230 5.99 -24.84 2.62
C LEU A 230 5.67 -25.17 1.15
N PHE A 231 6.61 -24.90 0.25
CA PHE A 231 6.43 -25.03 -1.20
C PHE A 231 7.57 -25.88 -1.80
N PRO A 232 7.52 -27.19 -1.61
CA PRO A 232 8.67 -28.05 -1.96
C PRO A 232 8.99 -28.09 -3.45
N CYS A 233 8.02 -27.75 -4.32
CA CYS A 233 8.21 -27.73 -5.77
C CYS A 233 8.70 -26.37 -6.29
N ALA A 234 8.77 -25.34 -5.41
CA ALA A 234 9.09 -23.98 -5.83
C ALA A 234 10.60 -23.72 -5.89
N LYS A 235 11.03 -23.05 -6.95
CA LYS A 235 12.37 -22.45 -7.03
C LYS A 235 12.34 -21.06 -6.41
N ILE A 236 13.33 -20.75 -5.60
CA ILE A 236 13.48 -19.41 -4.99
C ILE A 236 14.30 -18.54 -5.94
N VAL A 237 13.80 -17.35 -6.22
CA VAL A 237 14.44 -16.33 -7.06
C VAL A 237 14.66 -15.09 -6.20
N LEU A 238 15.92 -14.74 -5.96
CA LEU A 238 16.24 -13.55 -5.15
C LEU A 238 16.09 -12.28 -5.98
N ASP A 239 15.66 -11.21 -5.34
CA ASP A 239 15.54 -9.92 -6.02
C ASP A 239 16.93 -9.40 -6.42
N ARG A 240 17.08 -9.12 -7.71
CA ARG A 240 18.36 -8.66 -8.32
C ARG A 240 18.83 -7.33 -7.72
N PHE A 241 17.90 -6.44 -7.39
CA PHE A 241 18.26 -5.16 -6.79
C PHE A 241 18.97 -5.36 -5.45
N HIS A 242 18.48 -6.27 -4.62
CA HIS A 242 19.05 -6.56 -3.30
C HIS A 242 20.44 -7.22 -3.41
N ILE A 243 20.67 -8.08 -4.41
CA ILE A 243 22.00 -8.69 -4.66
C ILE A 243 23.01 -7.57 -4.97
N ILE A 244 22.69 -6.68 -5.92
CA ILE A 244 23.56 -5.55 -6.29
C ILE A 244 23.73 -4.58 -5.11
N GLN A 245 22.68 -4.40 -4.30
CA GLN A 245 22.75 -3.53 -3.13
C GLN A 245 23.77 -4.04 -2.09
N HIS A 246 23.86 -5.37 -1.90
CA HIS A 246 24.90 -5.97 -1.03
C HIS A 246 26.31 -5.64 -1.52
N LEU A 247 26.58 -5.79 -2.82
CA LEU A 247 27.86 -5.41 -3.42
C LEU A 247 28.14 -3.92 -3.26
N SER A 248 27.15 -3.09 -3.56
CA SER A 248 27.25 -1.63 -3.48
C SER A 248 27.52 -1.16 -2.06
N ARG A 249 26.92 -1.82 -1.06
CA ARG A 249 27.16 -1.55 0.37
C ARG A 249 28.60 -1.93 0.76
N ALA A 250 29.10 -3.07 0.28
CA ALA A 250 30.49 -3.48 0.52
C ALA A 250 31.46 -2.43 -0.05
N MET A 251 31.25 -2.02 -1.30
CA MET A 251 32.08 -0.99 -1.94
C MET A 251 32.03 0.34 -1.17
N SER A 252 30.85 0.74 -0.69
CA SER A 252 30.67 1.95 0.10
C SER A 252 31.44 1.89 1.42
N ARG A 253 31.34 0.77 2.15
CA ARG A 253 32.05 0.56 3.42
C ARG A 253 33.55 0.57 3.21
N PHE A 254 34.01 -0.13 2.19
CA PHE A 254 35.45 -0.20 1.87
C PHE A 254 35.97 1.19 1.48
N ARG A 255 35.25 1.92 0.62
CA ARG A 255 35.61 3.32 0.28
C ARG A 255 35.78 4.19 1.53
N VAL A 256 34.88 4.03 2.53
CA VAL A 256 34.96 4.81 3.76
C VAL A 256 36.22 4.43 4.57
N GLN A 257 36.58 3.15 4.60
CA GLN A 257 37.82 2.72 5.28
C GLN A 257 39.05 3.34 4.61
N ILE A 258 39.14 3.28 3.28
CA ILE A 258 40.26 3.91 2.55
C ILE A 258 40.27 5.42 2.78
N MET A 259 39.10 6.07 2.71
CA MET A 259 38.98 7.51 2.95
C MET A 259 39.53 7.90 4.32
N ASN A 260 39.25 7.09 5.34
CA ASN A 260 39.68 7.37 6.72
C ASN A 260 41.17 7.14 6.98
N GLN A 261 41.90 6.58 6.01
CA GLN A 261 43.37 6.49 6.06
C GLN A 261 44.05 7.85 5.77
N PHE A 262 43.31 8.76 5.14
CA PHE A 262 43.80 10.11 4.81
C PHE A 262 43.38 11.12 5.88
N GLU A 263 44.20 12.15 6.05
CA GLU A 263 43.83 13.27 6.93
C GLU A 263 42.52 13.93 6.45
N ARG A 264 41.67 14.30 7.40
CA ARG A 264 40.35 14.91 7.12
C ARG A 264 40.44 16.19 6.28
N LYS A 265 41.53 16.94 6.40
CA LYS A 265 41.74 18.19 5.65
C LYS A 265 42.38 17.94 4.28
N SER A 266 42.90 16.74 4.03
CA SER A 266 43.61 16.42 2.77
C SER A 266 42.67 16.49 1.56
N HIS A 267 43.29 16.64 0.41
CA HIS A 267 42.60 16.65 -0.88
C HIS A 267 41.96 15.28 -1.18
N GLU A 268 42.71 14.21 -0.91
CA GLU A 268 42.29 12.82 -1.11
C GLU A 268 41.01 12.50 -0.31
N TYR A 269 40.98 12.82 0.97
CA TYR A 269 39.81 12.63 1.85
C TYR A 269 38.58 13.34 1.28
N LYS A 270 38.75 14.63 0.93
CA LYS A 270 37.65 15.46 0.41
C LYS A 270 37.14 14.93 -0.93
N ALA A 271 38.03 14.49 -1.82
CA ALA A 271 37.67 13.95 -3.13
C ALA A 271 36.88 12.64 -2.99
N ILE A 272 37.39 11.66 -2.21
CA ILE A 272 36.74 10.37 -1.99
C ILE A 272 35.37 10.59 -1.31
N LYS A 273 35.26 11.54 -0.38
CA LYS A 273 34.02 11.88 0.33
C LYS A 273 32.99 12.50 -0.62
N ARG A 274 33.42 13.45 -1.44
CA ARG A 274 32.51 14.23 -2.31
C ARG A 274 31.95 13.39 -3.47
N TYR A 275 32.79 12.60 -4.09
CA TYR A 275 32.45 11.88 -5.35
C TYR A 275 32.10 10.40 -5.14
N TRP A 276 31.63 10.03 -3.96
CA TRP A 276 31.31 8.64 -3.59
C TRP A 276 30.32 7.96 -4.55
N LYS A 277 29.40 8.74 -5.16
CA LYS A 277 28.41 8.20 -6.08
C LYS A 277 29.07 7.63 -7.35
N LEU A 278 30.14 8.25 -7.83
CA LEU A 278 30.86 7.81 -9.02
C LEU A 278 31.50 6.43 -8.80
N ILE A 279 32.01 6.17 -7.60
CA ILE A 279 32.64 4.90 -7.24
C ILE A 279 31.61 3.75 -7.28
N LYS A 280 30.35 4.04 -6.97
CA LYS A 280 29.28 3.03 -6.95
C LYS A 280 28.57 2.87 -8.29
N GLN A 281 28.70 3.84 -9.17
CA GLN A 281 28.00 3.87 -10.45
C GLN A 281 28.69 2.90 -11.43
N ASP A 282 27.90 2.29 -12.31
CA ASP A 282 28.40 1.51 -13.45
C ASP A 282 29.25 2.43 -14.32
N SER A 283 30.51 2.06 -14.51
CA SER A 283 31.50 2.88 -15.24
C SER A 283 31.09 3.20 -16.68
N ARG A 284 30.30 2.32 -17.29
CA ARG A 284 29.80 2.49 -18.67
C ARG A 284 28.72 3.58 -18.77
N LYS A 285 28.13 3.96 -17.64
CA LYS A 285 27.07 4.99 -17.56
C LYS A 285 27.59 6.33 -17.05
N LEU A 286 28.90 6.50 -16.95
CA LEU A 286 29.50 7.76 -16.52
C LEU A 286 29.37 8.81 -17.60
N SER A 287 29.02 10.03 -17.22
CA SER A 287 28.85 11.15 -18.15
C SER A 287 30.21 11.65 -18.65
N ASP A 288 30.33 11.87 -19.95
CA ASP A 288 31.51 12.44 -20.60
C ASP A 288 31.48 13.97 -20.64
N LYS A 289 30.43 14.60 -20.10
CA LYS A 289 30.33 16.06 -20.03
C LYS A 289 31.36 16.64 -19.05
N ARG A 290 32.05 17.66 -19.47
CA ARG A 290 33.04 18.37 -18.63
C ARG A 290 32.40 19.49 -17.89
N PHE A 291 32.64 19.56 -16.56
CA PHE A 291 32.22 20.64 -15.70
C PHE A 291 33.37 21.08 -14.81
N TYR A 292 33.37 22.35 -14.43
CA TYR A 292 34.36 22.83 -13.45
C TYR A 292 34.15 22.11 -12.11
N ARG A 293 35.22 21.55 -11.57
CA ARG A 293 35.20 20.77 -10.34
C ARG A 293 36.04 21.50 -9.27
N PRO A 294 35.38 22.22 -8.34
CA PRO A 294 36.12 23.00 -7.34
C PRO A 294 37.13 22.20 -6.53
N THR A 295 36.84 20.93 -6.24
CA THR A 295 37.77 20.04 -5.51
C THR A 295 39.10 19.90 -6.25
N PHE A 296 39.08 19.87 -7.56
CA PHE A 296 40.26 19.67 -8.42
C PHE A 296 40.74 20.95 -9.08
N ARG A 297 39.97 22.05 -9.00
CA ARG A 297 40.23 23.36 -9.62
C ARG A 297 40.42 23.25 -11.14
N MET A 298 39.70 22.34 -11.81
CA MET A 298 39.76 22.12 -13.25
C MET A 298 38.48 21.56 -13.82
N HIS A 299 38.32 21.62 -15.15
CA HIS A 299 37.18 21.03 -15.84
C HIS A 299 37.47 19.55 -16.08
N LEU A 300 36.59 18.67 -15.52
CA LEU A 300 36.77 17.21 -15.60
C LEU A 300 35.45 16.53 -15.96
N THR A 301 35.55 15.41 -16.68
CA THR A 301 34.47 14.44 -16.86
C THR A 301 34.36 13.59 -15.58
N ASN A 302 33.25 12.85 -15.44
CA ASN A 302 33.09 11.93 -14.32
C ASN A 302 34.13 10.81 -14.33
N LYS A 303 34.55 10.37 -15.51
CA LYS A 303 35.58 9.35 -15.68
C LYS A 303 36.96 9.87 -15.18
N GLU A 304 37.34 11.07 -15.60
CA GLU A 304 38.61 11.69 -15.18
C GLU A 304 38.64 11.91 -13.65
N ILE A 305 37.51 12.28 -13.04
CA ILE A 305 37.40 12.40 -11.57
C ILE A 305 37.65 11.04 -10.91
N LEU A 306 37.01 10.00 -11.45
CA LEU A 306 37.10 8.65 -10.91
C LEU A 306 38.55 8.14 -11.03
N ASP A 307 39.21 8.33 -12.17
CA ASP A 307 40.63 7.93 -12.40
C ASP A 307 41.55 8.61 -11.37
N LYS A 308 41.30 9.90 -11.09
CA LYS A 308 42.09 10.64 -10.07
C LYS A 308 41.85 10.04 -8.66
N ILE A 309 40.59 9.71 -8.31
CA ILE A 309 40.25 9.14 -7.00
C ILE A 309 40.90 7.76 -6.84
N LEU A 310 40.81 6.94 -7.87
CA LEU A 310 41.40 5.59 -7.85
C LEU A 310 42.93 5.60 -7.79
N SER A 311 43.58 6.66 -8.29
CA SER A 311 45.03 6.80 -8.16
C SER A 311 45.53 7.06 -6.74
N TYR A 312 44.65 7.42 -5.79
CA TYR A 312 45.04 7.66 -4.41
C TYR A 312 45.31 6.37 -3.63
N SER A 313 44.78 5.24 -4.07
CA SER A 313 44.95 3.95 -3.39
C SER A 313 44.83 2.80 -4.37
N GLU A 314 45.88 2.01 -4.48
CA GLU A 314 45.87 0.79 -5.34
C GLU A 314 44.83 -0.23 -4.82
N ASP A 315 44.68 -0.32 -3.50
CA ASP A 315 43.62 -1.17 -2.91
C ASP A 315 42.22 -0.73 -3.35
N LEU A 316 41.94 0.57 -3.35
CA LEU A 316 40.66 1.11 -3.81
C LEU A 316 40.44 0.80 -5.29
N LYS A 317 41.48 0.98 -6.09
CA LYS A 317 41.47 0.73 -7.55
C LYS A 317 41.19 -0.75 -7.83
N HIS A 318 41.90 -1.66 -7.16
CA HIS A 318 41.75 -3.11 -7.33
C HIS A 318 40.32 -3.56 -6.99
N HIS A 319 39.78 -3.17 -5.80
CA HIS A 319 38.44 -3.55 -5.39
C HIS A 319 37.37 -2.90 -6.28
N TYR A 320 37.62 -1.70 -6.78
CA TYR A 320 36.75 -1.03 -7.76
C TYR A 320 36.64 -1.85 -9.05
N GLN A 321 37.80 -2.35 -9.57
CA GLN A 321 37.83 -3.15 -10.78
C GLN A 321 37.04 -4.45 -10.63
N ILE A 322 37.25 -5.16 -9.52
CA ILE A 322 36.47 -6.37 -9.20
C ILE A 322 34.97 -6.04 -9.13
N TYR A 323 34.60 -4.95 -8.43
CA TYR A 323 33.23 -4.50 -8.31
C TYR A 323 32.60 -4.23 -9.68
N GLN A 324 33.31 -3.54 -10.58
CA GLN A 324 32.81 -3.23 -11.92
C GLN A 324 32.65 -4.49 -12.78
N LEU A 325 33.58 -5.45 -12.69
CA LEU A 325 33.48 -6.73 -13.40
C LEU A 325 32.27 -7.54 -12.88
N LEU A 326 32.04 -7.57 -11.56
CA LEU A 326 30.89 -8.24 -10.99
C LEU A 326 29.58 -7.61 -11.48
N LEU A 327 29.50 -6.26 -11.52
CA LEU A 327 28.32 -5.56 -12.07
C LEU A 327 28.11 -5.94 -13.55
N PHE A 328 29.19 -6.01 -14.32
CA PHE A 328 29.15 -6.33 -15.76
C PHE A 328 28.56 -7.74 -15.96
N HIS A 329 29.16 -8.76 -15.30
CA HIS A 329 28.70 -10.15 -15.46
C HIS A 329 27.27 -10.34 -14.93
N PHE A 330 26.92 -9.65 -13.86
CA PHE A 330 25.56 -9.70 -13.29
C PHE A 330 24.53 -9.11 -14.27
N GLN A 331 24.84 -7.97 -14.90
CA GLN A 331 23.94 -7.33 -15.87
C GLN A 331 23.81 -8.14 -17.16
N ASN A 332 24.88 -8.81 -17.56
CA ASN A 332 24.87 -9.68 -18.73
C ASN A 332 24.25 -11.05 -18.44
N LYS A 333 23.78 -11.27 -17.20
CA LYS A 333 23.13 -12.52 -16.77
C LYS A 333 24.05 -13.74 -16.98
N ASP A 334 25.34 -13.58 -16.67
CA ASP A 334 26.36 -14.61 -16.82
C ASP A 334 26.74 -15.15 -15.43
N PRO A 335 26.04 -16.16 -14.92
CA PRO A 335 26.32 -16.66 -13.57
C PRO A 335 27.68 -17.36 -13.47
N GLU A 336 28.16 -17.99 -14.54
CA GLU A 336 29.44 -18.69 -14.52
C GLU A 336 30.59 -17.72 -14.28
N LYS A 337 30.67 -16.65 -15.09
CA LYS A 337 31.69 -15.62 -14.92
C LYS A 337 31.54 -14.85 -13.63
N PHE A 338 30.29 -14.57 -13.23
CA PHE A 338 30.00 -13.87 -11.96
C PHE A 338 30.56 -14.65 -10.76
N PHE A 339 30.25 -15.96 -10.69
CA PHE A 339 30.70 -16.80 -9.57
C PHE A 339 32.17 -17.18 -9.69
N GLY A 340 32.66 -17.38 -10.91
CA GLY A 340 34.10 -17.62 -11.14
C GLY A 340 34.95 -16.48 -10.58
N LEU A 341 34.57 -15.23 -10.91
CA LEU A 341 35.26 -14.04 -10.39
C LEU A 341 35.21 -13.97 -8.85
N ILE A 342 34.08 -14.36 -8.22
CA ILE A 342 33.94 -14.39 -6.77
C ILE A 342 34.90 -15.45 -6.16
N GLU A 343 34.93 -16.66 -6.74
CA GLU A 343 35.70 -17.77 -6.24
C GLU A 343 37.22 -17.47 -6.37
N ASP A 344 37.66 -16.93 -7.50
CA ASP A 344 39.05 -16.59 -7.77
C ASP A 344 39.60 -15.52 -6.80
N ASN A 345 38.74 -14.58 -6.42
CA ASN A 345 39.16 -13.43 -5.60
C ASN A 345 38.85 -13.57 -4.12
N LEU A 346 38.15 -14.64 -3.70
CA LEU A 346 37.64 -14.78 -2.34
C LEU A 346 38.70 -14.59 -1.25
N LYS A 347 39.89 -15.09 -1.46
CA LYS A 347 40.99 -15.02 -0.48
C LYS A 347 41.79 -13.70 -0.55
N GLN A 348 41.73 -13.01 -1.67
CA GLN A 348 42.54 -11.84 -1.92
C GLN A 348 41.86 -10.52 -1.58
N VAL A 349 40.53 -10.50 -1.61
CA VAL A 349 39.78 -9.28 -1.34
C VAL A 349 39.71 -8.95 0.17
N HIS A 350 39.46 -7.70 0.45
CA HIS A 350 39.28 -7.20 1.82
C HIS A 350 38.12 -7.95 2.55
N PRO A 351 38.21 -8.18 3.87
CA PRO A 351 37.17 -8.90 4.64
C PRO A 351 35.74 -8.44 4.43
N ILE A 352 35.51 -7.14 4.16
CA ILE A 352 34.19 -6.61 3.84
C ILE A 352 33.61 -7.32 2.59
N PHE A 353 34.43 -7.50 1.54
CA PHE A 353 34.03 -8.20 0.31
C PHE A 353 33.95 -9.70 0.54
N GLN A 354 34.87 -10.28 1.33
CA GLN A 354 34.83 -11.71 1.67
C GLN A 354 33.51 -12.11 2.28
N THR A 355 32.96 -11.29 3.19
CA THR A 355 31.67 -11.53 3.86
C THR A 355 30.54 -11.60 2.82
N VAL A 356 30.52 -10.67 1.87
CA VAL A 356 29.48 -10.65 0.82
C VAL A 356 29.68 -11.84 -0.13
N PHE A 357 30.91 -12.14 -0.53
CA PHE A 357 31.25 -13.26 -1.42
C PHE A 357 30.82 -14.60 -0.80
N LYS A 358 31.13 -14.82 0.48
CA LYS A 358 30.69 -16.02 1.22
C LYS A 358 29.15 -16.11 1.25
N THR A 359 28.46 -15.00 1.45
CA THR A 359 27.00 -14.93 1.43
C THR A 359 26.45 -15.31 0.04
N PHE A 360 27.09 -14.82 -1.02
CA PHE A 360 26.67 -15.12 -2.39
C PHE A 360 26.91 -16.60 -2.72
N LEU A 361 28.05 -17.16 -2.33
CA LEU A 361 28.36 -18.58 -2.55
C LEU A 361 27.37 -19.48 -1.81
N LYS A 362 27.03 -19.14 -0.57
CA LYS A 362 25.99 -19.85 0.20
C LYS A 362 24.63 -19.86 -0.50
N ASN A 363 24.34 -18.80 -1.26
CA ASN A 363 23.06 -18.62 -1.95
C ASN A 363 23.20 -18.77 -3.48
N LYS A 364 24.23 -19.46 -3.96
CA LYS A 364 24.59 -19.57 -5.38
C LYS A 364 23.39 -19.97 -6.24
N GLU A 365 22.70 -21.07 -5.90
CA GLU A 365 21.54 -21.56 -6.64
C GLU A 365 20.47 -20.47 -6.83
N LYS A 366 20.12 -19.76 -5.76
CA LYS A 366 19.06 -18.73 -5.77
C LYS A 366 19.44 -17.50 -6.58
N ILE A 367 20.76 -17.15 -6.57
CA ILE A 367 21.30 -16.04 -7.37
C ILE A 367 21.36 -16.45 -8.85
N VAL A 368 21.74 -17.71 -9.14
CA VAL A 368 21.71 -18.25 -10.52
C VAL A 368 20.27 -18.17 -11.05
N ASN A 369 19.28 -18.60 -10.26
CA ASN A 369 17.87 -18.45 -10.62
C ASN A 369 17.51 -16.99 -10.94
N ALA A 370 18.00 -16.04 -10.14
CA ALA A 370 17.73 -14.61 -10.36
C ALA A 370 18.36 -14.08 -11.66
N LEU A 371 19.49 -14.64 -12.09
CA LEU A 371 20.15 -14.26 -13.33
C LEU A 371 19.52 -14.91 -14.57
N GLN A 372 19.13 -16.18 -14.46
CA GLN A 372 18.62 -16.96 -15.59
C GLN A 372 17.13 -16.78 -15.82
N LEU A 373 16.34 -16.60 -14.75
CA LEU A 373 14.90 -16.43 -14.83
C LEU A 373 14.54 -14.95 -14.88
N HIS A 374 13.43 -14.63 -15.54
CA HIS A 374 13.02 -13.23 -15.79
C HIS A 374 12.16 -12.63 -14.66
N TYR A 375 12.19 -13.23 -13.47
CA TYR A 375 11.35 -12.79 -12.34
C TYR A 375 12.13 -11.85 -11.41
N SER A 376 11.43 -10.90 -10.83
CA SER A 376 12.00 -9.95 -9.85
C SER A 376 10.90 -9.47 -8.91
N ASN A 377 11.28 -8.86 -7.79
CA ASN A 377 10.33 -8.30 -6.85
C ASN A 377 9.82 -6.89 -7.22
N ALA A 378 10.20 -6.36 -8.39
CA ALA A 378 9.85 -4.98 -8.78
C ALA A 378 8.33 -4.72 -8.76
N LYS A 379 7.53 -5.70 -9.17
CA LYS A 379 6.06 -5.58 -9.14
C LYS A 379 5.53 -5.47 -7.70
N LEU A 380 6.05 -6.29 -6.80
CA LEU A 380 5.68 -6.24 -5.37
C LEU A 380 6.20 -4.96 -4.71
N GLU A 381 7.35 -4.46 -5.12
CA GLU A 381 7.87 -3.17 -4.64
C GLU A 381 6.92 -2.02 -5.00
N ALA A 382 6.34 -2.04 -6.21
CA ALA A 382 5.32 -1.06 -6.62
C ALA A 382 4.08 -1.16 -5.74
N THR A 383 3.62 -2.37 -5.43
CA THR A 383 2.52 -2.63 -4.50
C THR A 383 2.84 -2.11 -3.10
N ASN A 384 4.04 -2.37 -2.61
CA ASN A 384 4.49 -1.89 -1.30
C ASN A 384 4.54 -0.35 -1.24
N ASN A 385 4.90 0.31 -2.34
CA ASN A 385 4.87 1.77 -2.41
C ASN A 385 3.44 2.30 -2.33
N LEU A 386 2.48 1.62 -2.94
CA LEU A 386 1.05 1.94 -2.80
C LEU A 386 0.58 1.74 -1.35
N ILE A 387 0.96 0.63 -0.71
CA ILE A 387 0.65 0.34 0.70
C ILE A 387 1.23 1.44 1.61
N LYS A 388 2.46 1.86 1.37
CA LYS A 388 3.10 2.98 2.08
C LYS A 388 2.31 4.28 1.92
N LEU A 389 1.81 4.55 0.71
CA LEU A 389 1.01 5.74 0.42
C LEU A 389 -0.33 5.71 1.16
N ILE A 390 -1.06 4.58 1.12
CA ILE A 390 -2.30 4.38 1.87
C ILE A 390 -2.09 4.65 3.35
N LYS A 391 -1.02 4.09 3.91
CA LYS A 391 -0.67 4.23 5.31
C LYS A 391 -0.30 5.69 5.67
N ARG A 392 0.49 6.33 4.82
CA ARG A 392 0.95 7.72 5.03
C ARG A 392 -0.22 8.69 5.00
N ASN A 393 -1.09 8.54 4.02
CA ASN A 393 -2.26 9.42 3.85
C ASN A 393 -3.29 9.21 4.97
N ALA A 394 -3.31 8.05 5.60
CA ALA A 394 -4.18 7.78 6.75
C ALA A 394 -3.55 8.18 8.09
N PHE A 395 -2.34 8.75 8.09
CA PHE A 395 -1.57 9.06 9.31
C PHE A 395 -1.39 7.83 10.21
N GLY A 396 -1.38 6.63 9.60
CA GLY A 396 -1.29 5.35 10.28
C GLY A 396 -2.65 4.70 10.53
N PHE A 397 -2.62 3.50 11.05
CA PHE A 397 -3.83 2.72 11.40
C PHE A 397 -3.66 2.20 12.83
N ARG A 398 -4.71 2.33 13.64
CA ARG A 398 -4.76 1.77 15.01
C ARG A 398 -5.20 0.32 15.02
N ASN A 399 -5.82 -0.14 13.93
CA ASN A 399 -6.37 -1.48 13.82
C ASN A 399 -5.86 -2.14 12.55
N PHE A 400 -5.19 -3.29 12.70
CA PHE A 400 -4.56 -4.00 11.58
C PHE A 400 -5.61 -4.48 10.56
N GLU A 401 -6.77 -4.97 11.02
CA GLU A 401 -7.81 -5.47 10.11
C GLU A 401 -8.37 -4.34 9.23
N ASN A 402 -8.52 -3.13 9.76
CA ASN A 402 -8.90 -1.95 8.97
C ASN A 402 -7.83 -1.63 7.92
N PHE A 403 -6.56 -1.71 8.30
CA PHE A 403 -5.43 -1.51 7.37
C PHE A 403 -5.44 -2.58 6.26
N LYS A 404 -5.58 -3.84 6.65
CA LYS A 404 -5.65 -4.98 5.73
C LYS A 404 -6.80 -4.82 4.73
N LYS A 405 -8.00 -4.46 5.20
CA LYS A 405 -9.17 -4.20 4.35
C LYS A 405 -8.89 -3.08 3.35
N ARG A 406 -8.27 -1.99 3.79
CA ARG A 406 -7.91 -0.87 2.91
C ARG A 406 -6.92 -1.30 1.82
N ILE A 407 -5.98 -2.16 2.14
CA ILE A 407 -5.04 -2.71 1.14
C ILE A 407 -5.82 -3.53 0.09
N PHE A 408 -6.67 -4.44 0.53
CA PHE A 408 -7.45 -5.29 -0.38
C PHE A 408 -8.39 -4.45 -1.27
N ILE A 409 -9.06 -3.48 -0.73
CA ILE A 409 -9.93 -2.57 -1.49
C ILE A 409 -9.12 -1.78 -2.54
N ALA A 410 -7.96 -1.33 -2.21
CA ALA A 410 -7.11 -0.57 -3.13
C ALA A 410 -6.42 -1.40 -4.23
N UNK A 411 -6.30 -2.55 -3.94
CA UNK A 411 -5.63 -3.39 -4.75
C UNK A 411 -6.47 -4.36 -5.39
N UNK A 412 -7.49 -4.39 -5.01
CA UNK A 412 -8.36 -5.21 -5.58
C UNK A 412 -8.74 -4.63 -6.78
N ASP A 413 -8.89 -5.48 -7.76
CA ASP A 413 -9.56 -5.11 -8.99
C ASP A 413 -11.04 -4.86 -8.67
N SER A 414 -11.60 -3.80 -9.18
CA SER A 414 -12.99 -3.38 -8.88
C SER A 414 -14.05 -4.46 -9.14
N SER A 415 -13.71 -5.46 -9.96
CA SER A 415 -14.57 -6.61 -10.24
C SER A 415 -14.66 -7.64 -9.11
N ALA A 416 -13.70 -7.63 -8.18
CA ALA A 416 -13.62 -8.63 -7.09
C ALA A 416 -14.23 -8.14 -5.76
N ILE A 417 -14.74 -6.91 -5.72
CA ILE A 417 -15.30 -6.34 -4.49
C ILE A 417 -16.77 -6.76 -4.38
N THR A 418 -17.02 -7.81 -3.62
CA THR A 418 -18.40 -8.21 -3.29
C THR A 418 -18.81 -7.47 -2.01
N VAL A 419 -19.66 -6.47 -2.17
CA VAL A 419 -20.33 -5.84 -1.03
C VAL A 419 -21.58 -6.66 -0.77
N GLN A 420 -21.66 -7.31 0.37
CA GLN A 420 -22.90 -7.97 0.77
C GLN A 420 -24.02 -6.92 0.86
N LYS A 421 -25.14 -7.18 0.16
CA LYS A 421 -26.32 -6.32 0.12
C LYS A 421 -27.05 -6.29 1.47
#